data_42ac48b1969bce2fb895cdb11e9f9ce3
#
_entry.id   42ac48b1969bce2fb895cdb11e9f9ce3
#
_cell.length_a   1.000
_cell.length_b   1.000
_cell.length_c   1.000
_cell.angle_alpha   90.00
_cell.angle_beta   90.00
_cell.angle_gamma   90.00
#
_symmetry.space_group_name_H-M   'P 1'
#
loop_
_entity.id
_entity.type
_entity.pdbx_description
1 polymer ?
#
loop_
_entity_poly.entity_id
_entity_poly.type
_entity_poly.pdbx_seq_one_letter_code
_entity_poly.pdbx_strand_id
1 'polypeptide(L)'
;ESMGLHPMPVSEVDAGNIDKVNALLFLDDEGFDWATGLNATVNLLRKRTIPAIVANTDDAYPATIHDVSIAIGGLANMIESIVEKNFIRFGKPDSQMFMFAYDLIREYRPISKKEIVMVGDTLHTDVLGGNKFGLDTVLVLSGNTLPQDAHTRIEATGIVPTYICDTAVVKK
;
A
#
# COMPACT_ATOMS: atom_id res chain seq x y z
N GLU A 1 16.63 -9.93 -10.82
CA GLU A 1 17.92 -10.05 -11.53
C GLU A 1 17.93 -9.32 -12.88
N SER A 2 16.80 -9.26 -13.62
CA SER A 2 16.71 -8.55 -14.91
C SER A 2 17.00 -7.04 -14.83
N MET A 3 16.90 -6.45 -13.64
CA MET A 3 17.20 -5.02 -13.37
C MET A 3 18.55 -4.79 -12.68
N GLY A 4 19.41 -5.81 -12.63
CA GLY A 4 20.71 -5.71 -11.94
C GLY A 4 20.61 -5.64 -10.41
N LEU A 5 19.46 -6.00 -9.84
CA LEU A 5 19.27 -6.09 -8.40
C LEU A 5 19.63 -7.48 -7.89
N HIS A 6 20.20 -7.54 -6.69
CA HIS A 6 20.56 -8.79 -6.00
C HIS A 6 19.73 -8.89 -4.71
N PRO A 7 18.50 -9.44 -4.79
CA PRO A 7 17.62 -9.56 -3.64
C PRO A 7 18.15 -10.59 -2.65
N MET A 8 18.01 -10.30 -1.36
CA MET A 8 18.36 -11.17 -0.26
C MET A 8 17.26 -11.06 0.81
N PRO A 9 16.72 -12.19 1.31
CA PRO A 9 15.79 -12.16 2.42
C PRO A 9 16.42 -11.51 3.66
N VAL A 10 15.62 -10.76 4.43
CA VAL A 10 16.11 -10.11 5.65
C VAL A 10 16.63 -11.12 6.68
N SER A 11 16.11 -12.34 6.68
CA SER A 11 16.55 -13.47 7.53
C SER A 11 17.97 -13.96 7.24
N GLU A 12 18.50 -13.66 6.05
CA GLU A 12 19.86 -14.02 5.65
C GLU A 12 20.88 -12.90 5.92
N VAL A 13 20.42 -11.74 6.42
CA VAL A 13 21.31 -10.62 6.75
C VAL A 13 22.00 -10.89 8.07
N ASP A 14 23.34 -10.93 8.05
CA ASP A 14 24.21 -11.14 9.20
C ASP A 14 25.36 -10.13 9.28
N ALA A 15 26.24 -10.29 10.25
CA ALA A 15 27.38 -9.39 10.44
C ALA A 15 28.39 -9.42 9.28
N GLY A 16 28.44 -10.49 8.49
CA GLY A 16 29.36 -10.64 7.36
C GLY A 16 28.88 -10.03 6.06
N ASN A 17 27.58 -9.76 5.94
CA ASN A 17 26.97 -9.28 4.71
C ASN A 17 26.16 -7.96 4.87
N ILE A 18 25.89 -7.52 6.09
CA ILE A 18 25.09 -6.32 6.37
C ILE A 18 25.56 -5.08 5.61
N ASP A 19 26.86 -4.94 5.39
CA ASP A 19 27.45 -3.80 4.66
C ASP A 19 27.15 -3.84 3.16
N LYS A 20 26.74 -4.95 2.62
CA LYS A 20 26.34 -5.10 1.22
C LYS A 20 24.88 -4.69 0.97
N VAL A 21 24.09 -4.53 2.03
CA VAL A 21 22.67 -4.13 1.91
C VAL A 21 22.60 -2.63 1.60
N ASN A 22 22.03 -2.28 0.48
CA ASN A 22 21.95 -0.89 0.01
C ASN A 22 20.51 -0.30 0.07
N ALA A 23 19.51 -1.15 0.18
CA ALA A 23 18.11 -0.77 0.36
C ALA A 23 17.34 -1.89 1.05
N LEU A 24 16.23 -1.55 1.70
CA LEU A 24 15.26 -2.50 2.22
C LEU A 24 13.93 -2.33 1.48
N LEU A 25 13.32 -3.43 1.04
CA LEU A 25 12.03 -3.43 0.36
C LEU A 25 11.01 -4.21 1.19
N PHE A 26 9.90 -3.54 1.48
CA PHE A 26 8.69 -4.16 2.04
C PHE A 26 7.75 -4.45 0.85
N LEU A 27 7.62 -5.72 0.47
CA LEU A 27 6.84 -6.13 -0.70
C LEU A 27 5.50 -6.73 -0.31
N ASP A 28 5.53 -7.70 0.62
CA ASP A 28 4.37 -8.47 1.04
C ASP A 28 4.51 -8.89 2.51
N ASP A 29 3.41 -9.27 3.13
CA ASP A 29 3.32 -9.82 4.50
C ASP A 29 3.40 -11.35 4.53
N GLU A 30 3.34 -12.03 3.39
CA GLU A 30 3.53 -13.48 3.28
C GLU A 30 5.00 -13.89 3.35
N GLY A 31 5.27 -15.06 3.95
CA GLY A 31 6.63 -15.60 4.09
C GLY A 31 7.52 -14.86 5.07
N PHE A 32 6.94 -13.99 5.89
CA PHE A 32 7.64 -13.16 6.86
C PHE A 32 7.50 -13.76 8.27
N ASP A 33 8.62 -14.07 8.90
CA ASP A 33 8.62 -14.54 10.29
C ASP A 33 8.55 -13.35 11.25
N TRP A 34 7.46 -13.25 11.98
CA TRP A 34 7.19 -12.15 12.89
C TRP A 34 8.21 -12.04 14.03
N ALA A 35 8.64 -13.16 14.58
CA ALA A 35 9.52 -13.17 15.74
C ALA A 35 10.95 -12.76 15.38
N THR A 36 11.46 -13.28 14.27
CA THR A 36 12.85 -13.05 13.83
C THR A 36 12.94 -11.93 12.78
N GLY A 37 12.03 -11.91 11.81
CA GLY A 37 12.04 -10.97 10.69
C GLY A 37 11.85 -9.51 11.10
N LEU A 38 10.90 -9.21 12.00
CA LEU A 38 10.69 -7.85 12.51
C LEU A 38 11.91 -7.32 13.24
N ASN A 39 12.46 -8.13 14.15
CA ASN A 39 13.65 -7.74 14.91
C ASN A 39 14.87 -7.57 14.00
N ALA A 40 15.06 -8.45 13.02
CA ALA A 40 16.13 -8.33 12.03
C ALA A 40 16.01 -7.05 11.21
N THR A 41 14.79 -6.72 10.76
CA THR A 41 14.48 -5.50 10.01
C THR A 41 14.78 -4.23 10.82
N VAL A 42 14.27 -4.15 12.05
CA VAL A 42 14.53 -3.01 12.95
C VAL A 42 16.03 -2.87 13.20
N ASN A 43 16.73 -3.96 13.50
CA ASN A 43 18.15 -3.92 13.78
C ASN A 43 19.00 -3.57 12.54
N LEU A 44 18.62 -4.03 11.35
CA LEU A 44 19.24 -3.61 10.10
C LEU A 44 19.13 -2.09 9.91
N LEU A 45 17.92 -1.54 10.01
CA LEU A 45 17.66 -0.11 9.83
C LEU A 45 18.29 0.77 10.91
N ARG A 46 18.50 0.25 12.12
CA ARG A 46 19.23 0.96 13.19
C ARG A 46 20.75 0.99 12.94
N LYS A 47 21.29 -0.07 12.35
CA LYS A 47 22.73 -0.18 12.08
C LYS A 47 23.13 0.46 10.75
N ARG A 48 22.19 0.54 9.79
CA ARG A 48 22.47 1.04 8.43
C ARG A 48 21.58 2.24 8.10
N THR A 49 22.20 3.27 7.49
CA THR A 49 21.47 4.39 6.92
C THR A 49 21.19 4.10 5.44
N ILE A 50 20.19 3.29 5.18
CA ILE A 50 19.76 2.87 3.86
C ILE A 50 18.31 3.28 3.63
N PRO A 51 17.85 3.48 2.37
CA PRO A 51 16.46 3.71 2.07
C PRO A 51 15.64 2.45 2.40
N ALA A 52 14.46 2.67 2.99
CA ALA A 52 13.42 1.67 3.15
C ALA A 52 12.25 2.02 2.24
N ILE A 53 11.84 1.08 1.40
CA ILE A 53 10.84 1.25 0.36
C ILE A 53 9.66 0.34 0.65
N VAL A 54 8.45 0.90 0.63
CA VAL A 54 7.19 0.18 0.88
C VAL A 54 6.39 0.15 -0.43
N ALA A 55 6.21 -1.04 -1.00
CA ALA A 55 5.52 -1.23 -2.27
C ALA A 55 3.99 -1.32 -2.12
N ASN A 56 3.50 -1.74 -0.96
CA ASN A 56 2.09 -1.78 -0.61
C ASN A 56 1.86 -1.03 0.70
N THR A 57 1.00 -0.02 0.69
CA THR A 57 0.76 0.87 1.83
C THR A 57 -0.51 0.54 2.60
N ASP A 58 -1.24 -0.50 2.23
CA ASP A 58 -2.43 -0.93 2.96
C ASP A 58 -2.02 -1.44 4.35
N ASP A 59 -2.69 -0.95 5.39
CA ASP A 59 -2.41 -1.33 6.78
C ASP A 59 -2.97 -2.72 7.12
N ALA A 60 -4.09 -3.07 6.50
CA ALA A 60 -4.78 -4.33 6.69
C ALA A 60 -5.61 -4.68 5.46
N TYR A 61 -5.95 -5.95 5.33
CA TYR A 61 -6.88 -6.45 4.30
C TYR A 61 -7.90 -7.40 4.90
N PRO A 62 -9.10 -7.53 4.30
CA PRO A 62 -10.12 -8.47 4.77
C PRO A 62 -9.63 -9.92 4.63
N ALA A 63 -9.51 -10.63 5.76
CA ALA A 63 -9.22 -12.06 5.78
C ALA A 63 -10.51 -12.90 5.71
N THR A 64 -11.57 -12.43 6.36
CA THR A 64 -12.92 -12.99 6.34
C THR A 64 -13.94 -11.86 6.28
N ILE A 65 -15.24 -12.18 6.31
CA ILE A 65 -16.31 -11.17 6.40
C ILE A 65 -16.33 -10.43 7.75
N HIS A 66 -15.58 -10.90 8.75
CA HIS A 66 -15.55 -10.32 10.11
C HIS A 66 -14.15 -9.98 10.59
N ASP A 67 -13.11 -10.50 9.96
CA ASP A 67 -11.74 -10.37 10.41
C ASP A 67 -10.84 -9.72 9.36
N VAL A 68 -9.81 -9.04 9.81
CA VAL A 68 -8.76 -8.47 8.97
C VAL A 68 -7.41 -9.08 9.32
N SER A 69 -6.54 -9.18 8.33
CA SER A 69 -5.11 -9.46 8.51
C SER A 69 -4.31 -8.18 8.37
N ILE A 70 -3.21 -8.07 9.10
CA ILE A 70 -2.27 -6.95 8.98
C ILE A 70 -1.54 -7.09 7.64
N ALA A 71 -1.55 -6.01 6.86
CA ALA A 71 -0.79 -5.92 5.61
C ALA A 71 0.62 -5.35 5.84
N ILE A 72 1.46 -5.43 4.83
CA ILE A 72 2.86 -4.97 4.90
C ILE A 72 2.97 -3.47 5.20
N GLY A 73 2.00 -2.65 4.81
CA GLY A 73 1.94 -1.23 5.15
C GLY A 73 1.83 -0.99 6.66
N GLY A 74 1.00 -1.78 7.36
CA GLY A 74 0.88 -1.73 8.82
C GLY A 74 2.18 -2.12 9.53
N LEU A 75 2.87 -3.16 9.04
CA LEU A 75 4.20 -3.55 9.51
C LEU A 75 5.23 -2.45 9.28
N ALA A 76 5.23 -1.85 8.09
CA ALA A 76 6.14 -0.77 7.76
C ALA A 76 5.92 0.45 8.67
N ASN A 77 4.65 0.82 8.95
CA ASN A 77 4.32 1.92 9.86
C ASN A 77 4.83 1.67 11.28
N MET A 78 4.67 0.45 11.78
CA MET A 78 5.19 0.07 13.09
C MET A 78 6.73 0.20 13.15
N ILE A 79 7.43 -0.34 12.15
CA ILE A 79 8.89 -0.30 12.10
C ILE A 79 9.38 1.13 11.93
N GLU A 80 8.76 1.93 11.07
CA GLU A 80 9.07 3.34 10.85
C GLU A 80 9.01 4.15 12.16
N SER A 81 7.96 3.91 12.96
CA SER A 81 7.82 4.52 14.28
C SER A 81 8.93 4.11 15.26
N ILE A 82 9.38 2.85 15.22
CA ILE A 82 10.45 2.35 16.12
C ILE A 82 11.83 2.89 15.73
N VAL A 83 12.11 2.98 14.41
CA VAL A 83 13.42 3.43 13.92
C VAL A 83 13.50 4.94 13.71
N GLU A 84 12.40 5.66 13.85
CA GLU A 84 12.29 7.12 13.68
C GLU A 84 12.82 7.59 12.31
N LYS A 85 12.51 6.84 11.25
CA LYS A 85 12.91 7.13 9.87
C LYS A 85 11.69 7.17 8.97
N ASN A 86 11.67 8.09 8.00
CA ASN A 86 10.61 8.11 7.00
C ASN A 86 10.92 7.10 5.88
N PHE A 87 9.95 6.26 5.55
CA PHE A 87 10.05 5.29 4.47
C PHE A 87 9.51 5.87 3.16
N ILE A 88 10.09 5.43 2.06
CA ILE A 88 9.64 5.81 0.72
C ILE A 88 8.47 4.89 0.33
N ARG A 89 7.31 5.47 0.06
CA ARG A 89 6.10 4.70 -0.27
C ARG A 89 5.78 4.77 -1.75
N PHE A 90 5.55 3.58 -2.34
CA PHE A 90 5.04 3.40 -3.69
C PHE A 90 3.77 2.57 -3.60
N GLY A 91 2.65 3.15 -3.76
CA GLY A 91 1.37 2.49 -3.64
C GLY A 91 0.28 3.53 -3.39
N LYS A 92 -0.95 3.10 -3.35
CA LYS A 92 -2.07 3.98 -2.99
C LYS A 92 -1.85 4.53 -1.56
N PRO A 93 -2.07 5.80 -1.28
CA PRO A 93 -2.63 6.86 -2.12
C PRO A 93 -1.59 7.68 -2.89
N ASP A 94 -0.36 7.17 -3.06
CA ASP A 94 0.71 7.91 -3.76
C ASP A 94 0.37 8.09 -5.25
N SER A 95 0.60 9.30 -5.75
CA SER A 95 0.24 9.68 -7.12
C SER A 95 1.08 8.98 -8.20
N GLN A 96 2.27 8.47 -7.86
CA GLN A 96 3.16 7.83 -8.84
C GLN A 96 2.54 6.57 -9.44
N MET A 97 1.86 5.75 -8.61
CA MET A 97 1.16 4.56 -9.12
C MET A 97 0.02 4.94 -10.07
N PHE A 98 -0.77 5.95 -9.71
CA PHE A 98 -1.87 6.44 -10.56
C PHE A 98 -1.33 7.05 -11.87
N MET A 99 -0.22 7.77 -11.80
CA MET A 99 0.42 8.36 -12.98
C MET A 99 0.93 7.27 -13.93
N PHE A 100 1.63 6.26 -13.39
CA PHE A 100 2.10 5.12 -14.18
C PHE A 100 0.94 4.38 -14.87
N ALA A 101 -0.14 4.09 -14.15
CA ALA A 101 -1.33 3.44 -14.70
C ALA A 101 -1.99 4.31 -15.79
N TYR A 102 -2.09 5.62 -15.56
CA TYR A 102 -2.65 6.56 -16.52
C TYR A 102 -1.84 6.64 -17.81
N ASP A 103 -0.51 6.73 -17.68
CA ASP A 103 0.39 6.78 -18.83
C ASP A 103 0.31 5.47 -19.64
N LEU A 104 0.26 4.32 -18.97
CA LEU A 104 0.10 3.03 -19.62
C LEU A 104 -1.23 2.93 -20.40
N ILE A 105 -2.35 3.41 -19.81
CA ILE A 105 -3.64 3.42 -20.51
C ILE A 105 -3.58 4.32 -21.78
N ARG A 106 -2.90 5.45 -21.70
CA ARG A 106 -2.75 6.38 -22.81
C ARG A 106 -1.93 5.83 -23.99
N GLU A 107 -1.07 4.86 -23.76
CA GLU A 107 -0.37 4.14 -24.82
C GLU A 107 -1.34 3.37 -25.74
N TYR A 108 -2.47 2.90 -25.20
CA TYR A 108 -3.47 2.16 -25.97
C TYR A 108 -4.47 3.06 -26.70
N ARG A 109 -4.85 4.17 -26.09
CA ARG A 109 -5.77 5.16 -26.68
C ARG A 109 -5.70 6.50 -25.97
N PRO A 110 -5.96 7.61 -26.67
CA PRO A 110 -6.19 8.89 -25.99
C PRO A 110 -7.35 8.77 -25.01
N ILE A 111 -7.11 9.16 -23.76
CA ILE A 111 -8.10 9.12 -22.69
C ILE A 111 -7.87 10.30 -21.73
N SER A 112 -8.95 10.90 -21.25
CA SER A 112 -8.89 11.92 -20.21
C SER A 112 -9.13 11.29 -18.82
N LYS A 113 -8.69 11.97 -17.78
CA LYS A 113 -8.96 11.53 -16.39
C LYS A 113 -10.44 11.41 -16.08
N LYS A 114 -11.30 12.18 -16.75
CA LYS A 114 -12.76 12.13 -16.57
C LYS A 114 -13.42 10.87 -17.13
N GLU A 115 -12.69 10.09 -17.92
CA GLU A 115 -13.14 8.82 -18.48
C GLU A 115 -12.64 7.62 -17.69
N ILE A 116 -11.95 7.89 -16.56
CA ILE A 116 -11.38 6.89 -15.67
C ILE A 116 -11.99 7.07 -14.31
N VAL A 117 -12.38 5.96 -13.70
CA VAL A 117 -12.86 5.91 -12.31
C VAL A 117 -11.98 4.98 -11.50
N MET A 118 -11.62 5.43 -10.30
CA MET A 118 -10.98 4.58 -9.31
C MET A 118 -12.04 3.85 -8.48
N VAL A 119 -11.99 2.53 -8.48
CA VAL A 119 -12.92 1.68 -7.70
C VAL A 119 -12.14 0.97 -6.62
N GLY A 120 -12.52 1.13 -5.37
CA GLY A 120 -11.86 0.48 -4.25
C GLY A 120 -12.68 0.52 -2.97
N ASP A 121 -12.22 -0.16 -1.95
CA ASP A 121 -12.94 -0.38 -0.69
C ASP A 121 -12.34 0.38 0.50
N THR A 122 -11.24 1.10 0.28
CA THR A 122 -10.49 1.76 1.36
C THR A 122 -10.40 3.27 1.12
N LEU A 123 -10.92 4.06 2.09
CA LEU A 123 -10.94 5.52 1.99
C LEU A 123 -9.53 6.12 1.89
N HIS A 124 -8.60 5.70 2.75
CA HIS A 124 -7.26 6.31 2.86
C HIS A 124 -6.31 5.96 1.72
N THR A 125 -6.58 4.90 0.98
CA THR A 125 -5.74 4.47 -0.14
C THR A 125 -6.43 4.71 -1.48
N ASP A 126 -7.55 4.07 -1.73
CA ASP A 126 -8.25 4.09 -3.01
C ASP A 126 -8.90 5.45 -3.29
N VAL A 127 -9.78 5.87 -2.38
CA VAL A 127 -10.56 7.09 -2.57
C VAL A 127 -9.67 8.32 -2.47
N LEU A 128 -8.82 8.40 -1.45
CA LEU A 128 -7.90 9.52 -1.28
C LEU A 128 -6.93 9.62 -2.46
N GLY A 129 -6.38 8.50 -2.92
CA GLY A 129 -5.45 8.47 -4.04
C GLY A 129 -6.12 8.88 -5.35
N GLY A 130 -7.29 8.34 -5.65
CA GLY A 130 -8.09 8.72 -6.82
C GLY A 130 -8.45 10.20 -6.81
N ASN A 131 -8.95 10.72 -5.68
CA ASN A 131 -9.29 12.14 -5.51
C ASN A 131 -8.05 13.05 -5.72
N LYS A 132 -6.90 12.72 -5.09
CA LYS A 132 -5.65 13.48 -5.27
C LYS A 132 -5.18 13.47 -6.72
N PHE A 133 -5.35 12.38 -7.42
CA PHE A 133 -4.96 12.26 -8.83
C PHE A 133 -5.96 12.95 -9.78
N GLY A 134 -7.16 13.29 -9.30
CA GLY A 134 -8.21 13.95 -10.07
C GLY A 134 -9.08 12.99 -10.88
N LEU A 135 -9.30 11.79 -10.37
CA LEU A 135 -10.26 10.81 -10.88
C LEU A 135 -11.58 10.91 -10.11
N ASP A 136 -12.67 10.48 -10.74
CA ASP A 136 -13.85 10.09 -10.00
C ASP A 136 -13.56 8.81 -9.22
N THR A 137 -14.18 8.66 -8.05
CA THR A 137 -13.93 7.55 -7.14
C THR A 137 -15.22 6.84 -6.74
N VAL A 138 -15.19 5.52 -6.70
CA VAL A 138 -16.27 4.66 -6.20
C VAL A 138 -15.78 3.92 -4.97
N LEU A 139 -16.40 4.18 -3.84
CA LEU A 139 -16.21 3.37 -2.63
C LEU A 139 -17.14 2.16 -2.70
N VAL A 140 -16.59 0.95 -2.69
CA VAL A 140 -17.34 -0.29 -2.59
C VAL A 140 -17.37 -0.79 -1.15
N LEU A 141 -18.58 -1.23 -0.69
CA LEU A 141 -18.82 -1.57 0.72
C LEU A 141 -18.71 -3.08 1.00
N SER A 142 -18.05 -3.81 0.11
CA SER A 142 -17.84 -5.26 0.23
C SER A 142 -16.44 -5.67 0.70
N GLY A 143 -15.64 -4.72 1.18
CA GLY A 143 -14.25 -4.95 1.62
C GLY A 143 -13.94 -4.29 2.96
N ASN A 144 -12.86 -3.51 3.03
CA ASN A 144 -12.37 -2.85 4.25
C ASN A 144 -13.35 -1.83 4.86
N THR A 145 -14.16 -1.18 4.04
CA THR A 145 -15.19 -0.26 4.51
C THR A 145 -16.54 -0.95 4.48
N LEU A 146 -17.07 -1.24 5.67
CA LEU A 146 -18.38 -1.89 5.80
C LEU A 146 -19.53 -0.87 5.67
N PRO A 147 -20.72 -1.29 5.22
CA PRO A 147 -21.88 -0.40 5.01
C PRO A 147 -22.23 0.42 6.26
N GLN A 148 -22.21 -0.20 7.44
CA GLN A 148 -22.57 0.45 8.70
C GLN A 148 -21.55 1.53 9.13
N ASP A 149 -20.30 1.43 8.68
CA ASP A 149 -19.20 2.31 9.09
C ASP A 149 -18.91 3.43 8.08
N ALA A 150 -19.37 3.27 6.84
CA ALA A 150 -19.00 4.11 5.71
C ALA A 150 -19.25 5.60 5.97
N HIS A 151 -20.45 5.95 6.41
CA HIS A 151 -20.84 7.35 6.66
C HIS A 151 -19.97 7.98 7.76
N THR A 152 -19.84 7.28 8.88
CA THR A 152 -19.02 7.74 10.02
C THR A 152 -17.55 7.92 9.62
N ARG A 153 -16.99 6.98 8.85
CA ARG A 153 -15.60 7.09 8.37
C ARG A 153 -15.41 8.25 7.39
N ILE A 154 -16.34 8.46 6.47
CA ILE A 154 -16.31 9.59 5.52
C ILE A 154 -16.32 10.91 6.29
N GLU A 155 -17.23 11.07 7.25
CA GLU A 155 -17.33 12.29 8.07
C GLU A 155 -16.07 12.51 8.91
N ALA A 156 -15.59 11.48 9.58
CA ALA A 156 -14.41 11.56 10.46
C ALA A 156 -13.12 11.88 9.70
N THR A 157 -12.98 11.39 8.45
CA THR A 157 -11.76 11.58 7.65
C THR A 157 -11.84 12.78 6.71
N GLY A 158 -13.05 13.21 6.34
CA GLY A 158 -13.26 14.19 5.27
C GLY A 158 -12.91 13.67 3.87
N ILE A 159 -12.66 12.34 3.73
CA ILE A 159 -12.37 11.71 2.43
C ILE A 159 -13.70 11.31 1.79
N VAL A 160 -14.14 12.09 0.81
CA VAL A 160 -15.44 11.92 0.17
C VAL A 160 -15.29 11.25 -1.18
N PRO A 161 -15.87 10.03 -1.39
CA PRO A 161 -15.91 9.41 -2.70
C PRO A 161 -16.94 10.12 -3.61
N THR A 162 -16.76 10.02 -4.93
CA THR A 162 -17.75 10.51 -5.90
C THR A 162 -19.03 9.68 -5.86
N TYR A 163 -18.88 8.35 -5.70
CA TYR A 163 -19.98 7.39 -5.63
C TYR A 163 -19.73 6.36 -4.53
N ILE A 164 -20.83 5.76 -4.03
CA ILE A 164 -20.79 4.65 -3.08
C ILE A 164 -21.65 3.52 -3.67
N CYS A 165 -21.12 2.30 -3.68
CA CYS A 165 -21.80 1.10 -4.17
C CYS A 165 -21.63 -0.06 -3.19
N ASP A 166 -22.62 -0.92 -3.09
CA ASP A 166 -22.54 -2.09 -2.20
C ASP A 166 -21.46 -3.06 -2.62
N THR A 167 -21.23 -3.20 -3.93
CA THR A 167 -20.26 -4.16 -4.51
C THR A 167 -19.80 -3.70 -5.89
N ALA A 168 -18.61 -4.15 -6.28
CA ALA A 168 -18.09 -3.98 -7.65
C ALA A 168 -18.68 -5.00 -8.65
N VAL A 169 -19.51 -5.93 -8.21
CA VAL A 169 -20.12 -6.94 -9.08
C VAL A 169 -21.22 -6.31 -9.93
N VAL A 170 -21.00 -6.28 -11.24
CA VAL A 170 -22.01 -5.84 -12.21
C VAL A 170 -23.01 -6.97 -12.43
N LYS A 171 -24.25 -6.77 -12.00
CA LYS A 171 -25.35 -7.69 -12.36
C LYS A 171 -25.67 -7.49 -13.85
N LYS A 172 -25.58 -8.59 -14.60
CA LYS A 172 -26.04 -8.63 -16.01
C LYS A 172 -27.55 -8.60 -16.08
#